data_af6d8f4c753adaae8df7c708bcf2efab
#
_entry.id   af6d8f4c753adaae8df7c708bcf2efab
#
_cell.length_a   1.000
_cell.length_b   1.000
_cell.length_c   1.000
_cell.angle_alpha   90.00
_cell.angle_beta   90.00
_cell.angle_gamma   90.00
#
_symmetry.space_group_name_H-M   'P 1'
#
loop_
_entity.id
_entity.type
_entity.pdbx_description
1 polymer ?
#
loop_
_entity_poly.entity_id
_entity_poly.type
_entity_poly.pdbx_seq_one_letter_code
_entity_poly.pdbx_strand_id
1 'polypeptide(L)'
;MRHIGIMSLVFVVVLAPSKHSLAAEHPVDLQHSSIRIHVGKAGLFSAAGHEHCVTAPIASGAVEEDEPRHIFFTVQAKSVTVGPDKDLKPEQQAEVQRTMQDKVLESAQYPKISFRSNSVQRTGADTFVVKGDLALHGQVHPVSATVHRQENAYVGASRFKQTTFGIHPVSVGGVVKVKDELEIQFSVVPASGETE
;
A
#
# COMPACT_ATOMS: atom_id res chain seq x y z
N MET A 1 -16.28 75.92 30.77
CA MET A 1 -16.85 74.70 30.26
C MET A 1 -15.76 74.04 29.40
N ARG A 2 -15.16 72.95 29.88
CA ARG A 2 -14.00 72.24 29.21
C ARG A 2 -14.54 71.05 28.51
N HIS A 3 -14.47 71.05 27.19
CA HIS A 3 -14.79 69.87 26.38
C HIS A 3 -13.59 68.92 26.36
N ILE A 4 -13.74 67.69 26.89
CA ILE A 4 -12.79 66.65 26.84
C ILE A 4 -13.15 65.81 25.61
N GLY A 5 -12.29 65.88 24.57
CA GLY A 5 -12.41 65.04 23.39
C GLY A 5 -11.84 63.59 23.66
N ILE A 6 -12.70 62.65 23.55
CA ILE A 6 -12.30 61.22 23.63
C ILE A 6 -11.77 60.78 22.24
N MET A 7 -10.45 60.52 22.16
CA MET A 7 -9.80 60.04 21.00
C MET A 7 -9.92 58.51 21.01
N SER A 8 -10.80 57.95 20.16
CA SER A 8 -11.03 56.52 20.03
C SER A 8 -9.90 55.91 19.17
N LEU A 9 -9.03 55.11 19.78
CA LEU A 9 -7.95 54.39 19.11
C LEU A 9 -8.52 53.13 18.48
N VAL A 10 -8.73 53.14 17.17
CA VAL A 10 -9.15 51.95 16.41
C VAL A 10 -7.93 51.04 16.20
N PHE A 11 -7.90 49.90 16.87
CA PHE A 11 -6.88 48.88 16.70
C PHE A 11 -7.24 48.03 15.48
N VAL A 12 -6.59 48.28 14.34
CA VAL A 12 -6.72 47.43 13.15
C VAL A 12 -5.86 46.17 13.33
N VAL A 13 -6.52 45.07 13.66
CA VAL A 13 -5.87 43.75 13.67
C VAL A 13 -5.70 43.29 12.23
N VAL A 14 -4.49 43.41 11.71
CA VAL A 14 -4.11 42.83 10.42
C VAL A 14 -3.94 41.34 10.63
N LEU A 15 -4.94 40.52 10.27
CA LEU A 15 -4.78 39.08 10.14
C LEU A 15 -3.88 38.81 8.93
N ALA A 16 -2.63 38.43 9.18
CA ALA A 16 -1.76 37.87 8.14
C ALA A 16 -2.32 36.53 7.67
N PRO A 17 -2.48 36.29 6.37
CA PRO A 17 -2.87 34.96 5.86
C PRO A 17 -1.79 33.97 6.22
N SER A 18 -2.14 32.97 7.04
CA SER A 18 -1.28 31.82 7.28
C SER A 18 -1.11 31.07 5.96
N LYS A 19 0.09 31.14 5.37
CA LYS A 19 0.46 30.30 4.24
C LYS A 19 0.50 28.86 4.76
N HIS A 20 -0.56 28.11 4.55
CA HIS A 20 -0.52 26.66 4.65
C HIS A 20 0.39 26.24 3.49
N SER A 21 1.63 25.86 3.81
CA SER A 21 2.48 25.12 2.88
C SER A 21 1.74 23.81 2.58
N LEU A 22 1.25 23.67 1.35
CA LEU A 22 0.78 22.39 0.89
C LEU A 22 2.04 21.49 0.87
N ALA A 23 2.02 20.41 1.65
CA ALA A 23 3.07 19.42 1.63
C ALA A 23 3.28 18.98 0.16
N ALA A 24 4.54 18.88 -0.26
CA ALA A 24 4.84 18.48 -1.63
C ALA A 24 4.47 17.01 -1.79
N GLU A 25 3.46 16.76 -2.60
CA GLU A 25 3.01 15.41 -2.95
C GLU A 25 3.83 14.93 -4.15
N HIS A 26 4.64 13.88 -3.94
CA HIS A 26 5.43 13.24 -4.99
C HIS A 26 4.68 12.04 -5.52
N PRO A 27 4.30 12.00 -6.81
CA PRO A 27 3.73 10.82 -7.42
C PRO A 27 4.66 9.62 -7.25
N VAL A 28 4.09 8.41 -7.19
CA VAL A 28 4.89 7.18 -7.19
C VAL A 28 5.40 6.91 -8.61
N ASP A 29 6.69 6.67 -8.76
CA ASP A 29 7.27 6.15 -10.00
C ASP A 29 6.79 4.70 -10.20
N LEU A 30 5.83 4.53 -11.11
CA LEU A 30 5.18 3.25 -11.35
C LEU A 30 6.10 2.22 -12.02
N GLN A 31 7.16 2.66 -12.70
CA GLN A 31 8.09 1.77 -13.40
C GLN A 31 9.14 1.18 -12.46
N HIS A 32 9.56 1.94 -11.45
CA HIS A 32 10.59 1.53 -10.50
C HIS A 32 10.02 1.10 -9.15
N SER A 33 8.70 1.17 -8.97
CA SER A 33 8.01 0.70 -7.76
C SER A 33 7.44 -0.69 -7.96
N SER A 34 7.42 -1.48 -6.90
CA SER A 34 6.93 -2.86 -6.94
C SER A 34 6.26 -3.30 -5.65
N ILE A 35 5.24 -4.14 -5.77
CA ILE A 35 4.64 -4.87 -4.65
C ILE A 35 4.66 -6.35 -5.00
N ARG A 36 5.22 -7.17 -4.11
CA ARG A 36 5.28 -8.63 -4.21
C ARG A 36 4.62 -9.26 -3.00
N ILE A 37 3.81 -10.26 -3.24
CA ILE A 37 3.10 -11.01 -2.22
C ILE A 37 3.66 -12.43 -2.21
N HIS A 38 4.20 -12.85 -1.07
CA HIS A 38 4.64 -14.21 -0.84
C HIS A 38 3.48 -15.00 -0.25
N VAL A 39 3.05 -16.01 -0.98
CA VAL A 39 1.95 -16.89 -0.61
C VAL A 39 2.54 -18.24 -0.23
N GLY A 40 2.64 -18.51 1.08
CA GLY A 40 3.16 -19.76 1.58
C GLY A 40 2.15 -20.91 1.47
N LYS A 41 2.66 -22.15 1.49
CA LYS A 41 1.86 -23.36 1.53
C LYS A 41 1.68 -23.86 2.96
N ALA A 42 0.52 -24.41 3.26
CA ALA A 42 0.19 -25.04 4.54
C ALA A 42 -0.15 -26.53 4.33
N GLY A 43 0.11 -27.37 5.34
CA GLY A 43 -0.23 -28.79 5.35
C GLY A 43 0.97 -29.71 5.37
N LEU A 44 0.73 -31.02 5.53
CA LEU A 44 1.76 -32.07 5.67
C LEU A 44 2.71 -32.20 4.47
N PHE A 45 2.31 -31.72 3.30
CA PHE A 45 3.09 -31.76 2.05
C PHE A 45 3.73 -30.42 1.69
N SER A 46 3.79 -29.47 2.62
CA SER A 46 4.35 -28.13 2.38
C SER A 46 5.84 -28.15 2.04
N ALA A 47 6.58 -29.21 2.41
CA ALA A 47 8.01 -29.35 2.15
C ALA A 47 8.36 -29.60 0.67
N ALA A 48 7.41 -30.03 -0.17
CA ALA A 48 7.63 -30.36 -1.58
C ALA A 48 7.14 -29.27 -2.55
N GLY A 49 6.79 -28.07 -2.05
CA GLY A 49 6.16 -27.08 -2.88
C GLY A 49 6.85 -25.71 -2.88
N HIS A 50 6.94 -25.11 -4.07
CA HIS A 50 7.48 -23.77 -4.27
C HIS A 50 6.54 -22.69 -3.71
N GLU A 51 7.10 -21.62 -3.18
CA GLU A 51 6.33 -20.44 -2.78
C GLU A 51 5.90 -19.68 -4.05
N HIS A 52 4.60 -19.40 -4.15
CA HIS A 52 4.12 -18.56 -5.24
C HIS A 52 4.37 -17.10 -4.92
N CYS A 53 5.12 -16.43 -5.79
CA CYS A 53 5.27 -14.98 -5.75
C CYS A 53 4.19 -14.37 -6.63
N VAL A 54 3.37 -13.51 -6.06
CA VAL A 54 2.35 -12.74 -6.77
C VAL A 54 2.83 -11.30 -6.88
N THR A 55 2.70 -10.71 -8.04
CA THR A 55 3.05 -9.30 -8.30
C THR A 55 1.78 -8.46 -8.42
N ALA A 56 1.75 -7.33 -7.72
CA ALA A 56 0.67 -6.38 -7.74
C ALA A 56 1.20 -5.00 -8.21
N PRO A 57 1.13 -4.67 -9.51
CA PRO A 57 1.63 -3.41 -10.02
C PRO A 57 0.81 -2.24 -9.48
N ILE A 58 1.50 -1.19 -9.01
CA ILE A 58 0.87 0.04 -8.57
C ILE A 58 0.27 0.73 -9.79
N ALA A 59 -1.01 1.11 -9.71
CA ALA A 59 -1.72 1.82 -10.78
C ALA A 59 -1.66 3.34 -10.59
N SER A 60 -1.61 3.81 -9.35
CA SER A 60 -1.42 5.21 -8.98
C SER A 60 -1.02 5.31 -7.52
N GLY A 61 -0.37 6.39 -7.14
CA GLY A 61 -0.03 6.66 -5.75
C GLY A 61 0.80 7.91 -5.60
N ALA A 62 0.94 8.36 -4.37
CA ALA A 62 1.84 9.45 -4.03
C ALA A 62 2.41 9.29 -2.61
N VAL A 63 3.51 9.94 -2.38
CA VAL A 63 4.23 10.03 -1.10
C VAL A 63 4.36 11.50 -0.74
N GLU A 64 3.90 11.87 0.45
CA GLU A 64 4.17 13.16 1.07
C GLU A 64 5.33 12.99 2.05
N GLU A 65 6.44 13.64 1.81
CA GLU A 65 7.64 13.52 2.64
C GLU A 65 7.70 14.53 3.78
N ASP A 66 6.94 15.62 3.67
CA ASP A 66 6.80 16.62 4.74
C ASP A 66 5.89 16.12 5.86
N GLU A 67 6.07 16.67 7.07
CA GLU A 67 5.23 16.31 8.22
C GLU A 67 3.86 17.01 8.17
N PRO A 68 2.77 16.27 8.37
CA PRO A 68 2.68 14.82 8.61
C PRO A 68 2.84 14.03 7.32
N ARG A 69 3.74 13.05 7.32
CA ARG A 69 3.99 12.18 6.16
C ARG A 69 2.80 11.31 5.85
N HIS A 70 2.48 11.22 4.56
CA HIS A 70 1.42 10.33 4.09
C HIS A 70 1.86 9.54 2.87
N ILE A 71 1.28 8.36 2.71
CA ILE A 71 1.41 7.55 1.51
C ILE A 71 0.04 6.99 1.15
N PHE A 72 -0.27 7.02 -0.13
CA PHE A 72 -1.39 6.26 -0.65
C PHE A 72 -1.02 5.62 -1.99
N PHE A 73 -1.63 4.50 -2.29
CA PHE A 73 -1.53 3.87 -3.61
C PHE A 73 -2.76 3.04 -3.93
N THR A 74 -2.93 2.77 -5.21
CA THR A 74 -3.96 1.88 -5.73
C THR A 74 -3.37 0.81 -6.63
N VAL A 75 -4.02 -0.34 -6.65
CA VAL A 75 -3.73 -1.47 -7.55
C VAL A 75 -5.03 -1.88 -8.21
N GLN A 76 -4.98 -2.15 -9.51
CA GLN A 76 -6.12 -2.78 -10.20
C GLN A 76 -6.05 -4.30 -9.93
N ALA A 77 -7.11 -4.87 -9.35
CA ALA A 77 -7.12 -6.29 -8.98
C ALA A 77 -6.86 -7.21 -10.19
N LYS A 78 -7.36 -6.82 -11.39
CA LYS A 78 -7.12 -7.54 -12.65
C LYS A 78 -5.66 -7.53 -13.12
N SER A 79 -4.85 -6.58 -12.65
CA SER A 79 -3.43 -6.48 -13.00
C SER A 79 -2.53 -7.33 -12.11
N VAL A 80 -3.08 -7.94 -11.06
CA VAL A 80 -2.34 -8.82 -10.16
C VAL A 80 -2.04 -10.14 -10.89
N THR A 81 -0.77 -10.56 -10.88
CA THR A 81 -0.28 -11.73 -11.61
C THR A 81 0.47 -12.70 -10.72
N VAL A 82 0.25 -14.00 -10.96
CA VAL A 82 1.03 -15.06 -10.34
C VAL A 82 2.34 -15.22 -11.12
N GLY A 83 3.47 -15.16 -10.40
CA GLY A 83 4.78 -15.36 -11.00
C GLY A 83 4.95 -16.76 -11.62
N PRO A 84 5.92 -16.93 -12.53
CA PRO A 84 6.18 -18.21 -13.17
C PRO A 84 6.63 -19.25 -12.13
N ASP A 85 6.09 -20.45 -12.26
CA ASP A 85 6.50 -21.62 -11.48
C ASP A 85 7.05 -22.69 -12.45
N LYS A 86 8.31 -23.11 -12.26
CA LYS A 86 9.00 -24.04 -13.15
C LYS A 86 8.40 -25.45 -13.14
N ASP A 87 7.68 -25.79 -12.08
CA ASP A 87 7.07 -27.10 -11.90
C ASP A 87 5.65 -27.19 -12.45
N LEU A 88 5.09 -26.05 -12.87
CA LEU A 88 3.77 -25.98 -13.48
C LEU A 88 3.87 -25.93 -15.01
N LYS A 89 3.04 -26.73 -15.66
CA LYS A 89 2.81 -26.61 -17.10
C LYS A 89 2.07 -25.29 -17.41
N PRO A 90 2.18 -24.74 -18.64
CA PRO A 90 1.52 -23.49 -19.01
C PRO A 90 0.02 -23.48 -18.72
N GLU A 91 -0.68 -24.58 -18.93
CA GLU A 91 -2.13 -24.70 -18.68
C GLU A 91 -2.44 -24.64 -17.17
N GLN A 92 -1.58 -25.24 -16.33
CA GLN A 92 -1.72 -25.20 -14.87
C GLN A 92 -1.41 -23.80 -14.34
N GLN A 93 -0.40 -23.13 -14.89
CA GLN A 93 -0.09 -21.73 -14.55
C GLN A 93 -1.27 -20.80 -14.88
N ALA A 94 -1.89 -20.98 -16.06
CA ALA A 94 -3.06 -20.23 -16.46
C ALA A 94 -4.26 -20.52 -15.55
N GLU A 95 -4.43 -21.73 -15.06
CA GLU A 95 -5.51 -22.10 -14.14
C GLU A 95 -5.29 -21.47 -12.75
N VAL A 96 -4.05 -21.45 -12.24
CA VAL A 96 -3.71 -20.77 -10.98
C VAL A 96 -4.02 -19.27 -11.08
N GLN A 97 -3.62 -18.62 -12.19
CA GLN A 97 -3.91 -17.22 -12.45
C GLN A 97 -5.41 -16.95 -12.47
N ARG A 98 -6.18 -17.78 -13.16
CA ARG A 98 -7.64 -17.67 -13.27
C ARG A 98 -8.31 -17.86 -11.90
N THR A 99 -7.90 -18.88 -11.14
CA THR A 99 -8.40 -19.13 -9.78
C THR A 99 -8.13 -17.94 -8.86
N MET A 100 -6.96 -17.34 -8.94
CA MET A 100 -6.63 -16.14 -8.16
C MET A 100 -7.57 -14.98 -8.52
N GLN A 101 -7.81 -14.74 -9.81
CA GLN A 101 -8.67 -13.65 -10.27
C GLN A 101 -10.15 -13.86 -9.93
N ASP A 102 -10.65 -15.08 -10.13
CA ASP A 102 -12.09 -15.35 -10.11
C ASP A 102 -12.60 -15.79 -8.73
N LYS A 103 -11.74 -16.43 -7.90
CA LYS A 103 -12.16 -17.05 -6.64
C LYS A 103 -11.47 -16.47 -5.41
N VAL A 104 -10.29 -15.84 -5.57
CA VAL A 104 -9.54 -15.27 -4.45
C VAL A 104 -9.73 -13.77 -4.38
N LEU A 105 -9.46 -13.06 -5.46
CA LEU A 105 -9.63 -11.61 -5.53
C LEU A 105 -11.03 -11.19 -5.95
N GLU A 106 -11.77 -12.08 -6.63
CA GLU A 106 -13.06 -11.77 -7.24
C GLU A 106 -13.01 -10.43 -7.98
N SER A 107 -11.97 -10.29 -8.83
CA SER A 107 -11.53 -9.01 -9.40
C SER A 107 -12.56 -8.29 -10.26
N ALA A 108 -13.58 -9.01 -10.73
CA ALA A 108 -14.72 -8.42 -11.42
C ALA A 108 -15.66 -7.68 -10.45
N GLN A 109 -15.80 -8.18 -9.22
CA GLN A 109 -16.65 -7.60 -8.17
C GLN A 109 -15.86 -6.56 -7.34
N TYR A 110 -14.59 -6.83 -7.07
CA TYR A 110 -13.70 -5.96 -6.27
C TYR A 110 -12.50 -5.50 -7.11
N PRO A 111 -12.73 -4.60 -8.07
CA PRO A 111 -11.71 -4.25 -9.08
C PRO A 111 -10.54 -3.43 -8.55
N LYS A 112 -10.67 -2.83 -7.37
CA LYS A 112 -9.69 -1.90 -6.81
C LYS A 112 -9.20 -2.37 -5.45
N ILE A 113 -7.88 -2.37 -5.28
CA ILE A 113 -7.18 -2.48 -3.99
C ILE A 113 -6.56 -1.14 -3.70
N SER A 114 -6.63 -0.64 -2.47
CA SER A 114 -6.02 0.65 -2.13
C SER A 114 -5.52 0.65 -0.70
N PHE A 115 -4.43 1.38 -0.49
CA PHE A 115 -3.87 1.66 0.82
C PHE A 115 -3.78 3.16 1.02
N ARG A 116 -4.10 3.62 2.23
CA ARG A 116 -3.85 5.00 2.69
C ARG A 116 -3.31 4.96 4.10
N SER A 117 -2.14 5.56 4.30
CA SER A 117 -1.60 5.71 5.64
C SER A 117 -2.43 6.70 6.46
N ASN A 118 -2.54 6.44 7.76
CA ASN A 118 -3.10 7.35 8.76
C ASN A 118 -2.04 7.74 9.81
N SER A 119 -0.88 7.06 9.81
CA SER A 119 0.25 7.38 10.68
C SER A 119 1.56 6.89 10.07
N VAL A 120 2.56 7.77 10.04
CA VAL A 120 3.94 7.44 9.69
C VAL A 120 4.82 7.90 10.84
N GLN A 121 5.39 6.96 11.58
CA GLN A 121 6.22 7.24 12.74
C GLN A 121 7.68 6.88 12.45
N ARG A 122 8.58 7.84 12.57
CA ARG A 122 10.01 7.59 12.49
C ARG A 122 10.48 6.84 13.74
N THR A 123 11.14 5.71 13.58
CA THR A 123 11.68 4.87 14.68
C THR A 123 13.20 4.74 14.65
N GLY A 124 13.83 5.23 13.60
CA GLY A 124 15.28 5.28 13.42
C GLY A 124 15.71 6.34 12.41
N ALA A 125 16.98 6.40 12.05
CA ALA A 125 17.51 7.36 11.08
C ALA A 125 16.74 7.27 9.75
N ASP A 126 16.61 6.04 9.23
CA ASP A 126 15.96 5.75 7.96
C ASP A 126 14.89 4.65 8.11
N THR A 127 14.32 4.52 9.32
CA THR A 127 13.33 3.50 9.63
C THR A 127 12.03 4.14 10.09
N PHE A 128 10.92 3.63 9.56
CA PHE A 128 9.58 4.12 9.83
C PHE A 128 8.64 2.95 10.12
N VAL A 129 7.66 3.17 10.98
CA VAL A 129 6.47 2.35 11.11
C VAL A 129 5.32 3.10 10.46
N VAL A 130 4.76 2.51 9.42
CA VAL A 130 3.62 3.03 8.67
C VAL A 130 2.39 2.23 9.07
N LYS A 131 1.35 2.92 9.54
CA LYS A 131 0.04 2.32 9.80
C LYS A 131 -0.97 2.98 8.87
N GLY A 132 -1.95 2.21 8.40
CA GLY A 132 -2.96 2.72 7.50
C GLY A 132 -4.05 1.71 7.24
N ASP A 133 -5.00 2.11 6.42
CA ASP A 133 -6.16 1.32 6.05
C ASP A 133 -5.93 0.69 4.67
N LEU A 134 -6.02 -0.63 4.61
CA LEU A 134 -6.00 -1.41 3.37
C LEU A 134 -7.43 -1.76 3.00
N ALA A 135 -7.86 -1.31 1.83
CA ALA A 135 -9.11 -1.76 1.20
C ALA A 135 -8.80 -2.90 0.23
N LEU A 136 -9.30 -4.08 0.54
CA LEU A 136 -9.09 -5.31 -0.22
C LEU A 136 -10.38 -6.15 -0.17
N HIS A 137 -10.79 -6.71 -1.31
CA HIS A 137 -11.96 -7.60 -1.40
C HIS A 137 -13.23 -7.00 -0.77
N GLY A 138 -13.47 -5.69 -0.99
CA GLY A 138 -14.62 -4.95 -0.47
C GLY A 138 -14.60 -4.64 1.02
N GLN A 139 -13.56 -5.03 1.75
CA GLN A 139 -13.39 -4.75 3.17
C GLN A 139 -12.22 -3.79 3.41
N VAL A 140 -12.29 -3.03 4.51
CA VAL A 140 -11.26 -2.09 4.94
C VAL A 140 -10.78 -2.47 6.32
N HIS A 141 -9.49 -2.77 6.44
CA HIS A 141 -8.88 -3.12 7.73
C HIS A 141 -7.54 -2.43 7.92
N PRO A 142 -7.17 -2.12 9.19
CA PRO A 142 -5.88 -1.54 9.50
C PRO A 142 -4.75 -2.55 9.27
N VAL A 143 -3.68 -2.07 8.64
CA VAL A 143 -2.43 -2.82 8.47
C VAL A 143 -1.25 -1.97 8.90
N SER A 144 -0.11 -2.63 9.19
CA SER A 144 1.12 -1.96 9.58
C SER A 144 2.28 -2.51 8.78
N ALA A 145 3.22 -1.65 8.40
CA ALA A 145 4.45 -2.02 7.73
C ALA A 145 5.66 -1.40 8.42
N THR A 146 6.77 -2.13 8.43
CA THR A 146 8.09 -1.56 8.71
C THR A 146 8.73 -1.16 7.40
N VAL A 147 9.20 0.07 7.32
CA VAL A 147 9.71 0.70 6.11
C VAL A 147 11.11 1.25 6.37
N HIS A 148 12.02 1.02 5.43
CA HIS A 148 13.37 1.57 5.43
C HIS A 148 13.56 2.45 4.20
N ARG A 149 14.10 3.65 4.40
CA ARG A 149 14.56 4.48 3.29
C ARG A 149 15.91 3.95 2.81
N GLN A 150 16.00 3.63 1.53
CA GLN A 150 17.22 3.18 0.85
C GLN A 150 17.41 4.03 -0.39
N GLU A 151 18.40 4.93 -0.37
CA GLU A 151 18.62 5.91 -1.44
C GLU A 151 17.36 6.73 -1.73
N ASN A 152 16.74 6.51 -2.89
CA ASN A 152 15.52 7.17 -3.33
C ASN A 152 14.26 6.29 -3.17
N ALA A 153 14.36 5.12 -2.54
CA ALA A 153 13.26 4.18 -2.39
C ALA A 153 12.85 3.98 -0.94
N TYR A 154 11.58 3.71 -0.72
CA TYR A 154 11.01 3.22 0.54
C TYR A 154 10.73 1.74 0.41
N VAL A 155 11.57 0.92 1.04
CA VAL A 155 11.50 -0.55 0.99
C VAL A 155 10.93 -1.06 2.30
N GLY A 156 9.96 -1.99 2.23
CA GLY A 156 9.35 -2.48 3.45
C GLY A 156 8.59 -3.77 3.29
N ALA A 157 8.07 -4.22 4.44
CA ALA A 157 7.26 -5.41 4.51
C ALA A 157 6.07 -5.23 5.46
N SER A 158 4.99 -5.93 5.15
CA SER A 158 3.79 -6.05 5.97
C SER A 158 3.33 -7.50 6.00
N ARG A 159 2.65 -7.91 7.06
CA ARG A 159 2.00 -9.22 7.16
C ARG A 159 0.58 -9.05 7.64
N PHE A 160 -0.33 -9.78 7.02
CA PHE A 160 -1.72 -9.84 7.45
C PHE A 160 -2.37 -11.16 6.99
N LYS A 161 -3.51 -11.50 7.59
CA LYS A 161 -4.29 -12.68 7.22
C LYS A 161 -5.28 -12.30 6.12
N GLN A 162 -5.34 -13.10 5.04
CA GLN A 162 -6.30 -12.90 3.97
C GLN A 162 -7.76 -13.10 4.44
N THR A 163 -7.99 -13.97 5.44
CA THR A 163 -9.31 -14.16 6.04
C THR A 163 -9.84 -12.89 6.73
N THR A 164 -8.98 -11.99 7.19
CA THR A 164 -9.38 -10.67 7.72
C THR A 164 -10.18 -9.86 6.69
N PHE A 165 -9.89 -10.07 5.40
CA PHE A 165 -10.57 -9.40 4.29
C PHE A 165 -11.67 -10.27 3.63
N GLY A 166 -12.11 -11.33 4.31
CA GLY A 166 -13.14 -12.23 3.78
C GLY A 166 -12.64 -13.16 2.67
N ILE A 167 -11.33 -13.18 2.39
CA ILE A 167 -10.74 -14.07 1.40
C ILE A 167 -10.47 -15.42 2.05
N HIS A 168 -11.06 -16.48 1.52
CA HIS A 168 -10.83 -17.83 2.00
C HIS A 168 -9.63 -18.48 1.30
N PRO A 169 -8.62 -18.99 2.08
CA PRO A 169 -7.50 -19.69 1.49
C PRO A 169 -7.94 -20.87 0.62
N VAL A 170 -7.55 -20.85 -0.64
CA VAL A 170 -7.90 -21.90 -1.60
C VAL A 170 -7.02 -23.13 -1.45
N SER A 171 -7.57 -24.30 -1.80
CA SER A 171 -6.78 -25.53 -1.98
C SER A 171 -6.45 -25.70 -3.45
N VAL A 172 -5.17 -25.88 -3.77
CA VAL A 172 -4.72 -26.20 -5.12
C VAL A 172 -4.58 -27.71 -5.24
N GLY A 173 -5.30 -28.31 -6.21
CA GLY A 173 -5.31 -29.75 -6.42
C GLY A 173 -5.85 -30.60 -5.28
N GLY A 174 -6.59 -30.00 -4.33
CA GLY A 174 -7.19 -30.68 -3.18
C GLY A 174 -6.21 -31.09 -2.07
N VAL A 175 -4.92 -30.92 -2.25
CA VAL A 175 -3.85 -31.46 -1.36
C VAL A 175 -3.05 -30.34 -0.69
N VAL A 176 -2.81 -29.23 -1.37
CA VAL A 176 -2.01 -28.12 -0.85
C VAL A 176 -2.92 -26.96 -0.50
N LYS A 177 -2.96 -26.61 0.79
CA LYS A 177 -3.64 -25.40 1.24
C LYS A 177 -2.70 -24.21 1.20
N VAL A 178 -3.20 -23.07 0.75
CA VAL A 178 -2.52 -21.77 0.86
C VAL A 178 -2.53 -21.33 2.32
N LYS A 179 -1.44 -20.76 2.81
CA LYS A 179 -1.42 -20.15 4.15
C LYS A 179 -2.38 -18.96 4.21
N ASP A 180 -3.02 -18.79 5.36
CA ASP A 180 -3.85 -17.62 5.63
C ASP A 180 -3.03 -16.33 5.72
N GLU A 181 -1.85 -16.40 6.33
CA GLU A 181 -0.93 -15.26 6.44
C GLU A 181 -0.21 -15.02 5.12
N LEU A 182 -0.29 -13.78 4.64
CA LEU A 182 0.44 -13.27 3.49
C LEU A 182 1.58 -12.38 3.97
N GLU A 183 2.72 -12.48 3.31
CA GLU A 183 3.82 -11.55 3.47
C GLU A 183 3.91 -10.66 2.23
N ILE A 184 3.80 -9.35 2.45
CA ILE A 184 3.85 -8.35 1.41
C ILE A 184 5.20 -7.66 1.49
N GLN A 185 5.96 -7.67 0.42
CA GLN A 185 7.19 -6.89 0.27
C GLN A 185 6.97 -5.81 -0.79
N PHE A 186 7.49 -4.62 -0.53
CA PHE A 186 7.34 -3.52 -1.48
C PHE A 186 8.57 -2.65 -1.54
N SER A 187 8.73 -2.02 -2.69
CA SER A 187 9.64 -0.92 -2.93
C SER A 187 8.86 0.20 -3.62
N VAL A 188 8.80 1.36 -2.99
CA VAL A 188 8.10 2.54 -3.50
C VAL A 188 9.12 3.63 -3.75
N VAL A 189 9.21 4.08 -5.00
CA VAL A 189 10.08 5.17 -5.44
C VAL A 189 9.21 6.40 -5.69
N PRO A 190 9.42 7.52 -4.98
CA PRO A 190 8.82 8.79 -5.37
C PRO A 190 9.36 9.22 -6.73
N ALA A 191 8.50 9.70 -7.62
CA ALA A 191 8.96 10.28 -8.87
C ALA A 191 9.80 11.52 -8.57
N SER A 192 10.94 11.63 -9.21
CA SER A 192 11.75 12.84 -9.17
C SER A 192 10.91 13.98 -9.72
N GLY A 193 10.68 15.03 -8.93
CA GLY A 193 10.08 16.25 -9.47
C GLY A 193 11.04 16.80 -10.53
N GLU A 194 10.64 16.74 -11.80
CA GLU A 194 11.29 17.59 -12.81
C GLU A 194 10.95 19.03 -12.43
N THR A 195 11.94 19.70 -11.88
CA THR A 195 11.92 21.16 -11.77
C THR A 195 12.10 21.70 -13.18
N GLU A 196 10.97 22.03 -13.87
CA GLU A 196 11.04 22.93 -15.03
C GLU A 196 11.49 24.35 -14.62
#